data_6001209883acd190c2db3ede6bad9599
#
_entry.id   6001209883acd190c2db3ede6bad9599
#
_cell.length_a   1.000
_cell.length_b   1.000
_cell.length_c   1.000
_cell.angle_alpha   90.00
_cell.angle_beta   90.00
_cell.angle_gamma   90.00
#
_symmetry.space_group_name_H-M   'P 1'
#
loop_
_entity.id
_entity.type
_entity.pdbx_description
1 polymer ?
#
loop_
_entity_poly.entity_id
_entity_poly.type
_entity_poly.pdbx_seq_one_letter_code
_entity_poly.pdbx_strand_id
1 'polypeptide(L)'
;MSIPPGPENMPHHRGSEALSDELVRELLGRWRSDSGAAYQTWFLWEERLKNFRSIRRGVQQVAAEIAAGRFGVAYRGSSLETVVHSIAEQRQIFKGADHAFLWKPKLRIPDIYEHPANQRAFGQLLDACACCDTEEKVLAEIDRIDALKIKGLGPAVANILYFLHPTIAPPFNTAI
;
A
#
# COMPACT_ATOMS: atom_id res chain seq x y z
N MET A 1 -33.55 -40.28 33.04
CA MET A 1 -32.81 -39.04 32.68
C MET A 1 -31.63 -39.47 31.81
N SER A 2 -31.78 -39.32 30.48
CA SER A 2 -30.77 -39.72 29.52
C SER A 2 -29.93 -38.50 29.17
N ILE A 3 -28.61 -38.61 29.26
CA ILE A 3 -27.64 -37.59 28.91
C ILE A 3 -27.56 -37.53 27.38
N PRO A 4 -27.65 -36.34 26.75
CA PRO A 4 -27.43 -36.23 25.31
C PRO A 4 -25.96 -36.46 24.93
N PRO A 5 -25.68 -37.03 23.75
CA PRO A 5 -24.32 -37.23 23.29
C PRO A 5 -23.60 -35.89 23.02
N GLY A 6 -22.34 -35.84 23.39
CA GLY A 6 -21.45 -34.70 23.16
C GLY A 6 -21.19 -34.45 21.67
N PRO A 7 -20.65 -33.25 21.30
CA PRO A 7 -20.45 -32.90 19.91
C PRO A 7 -19.38 -33.79 19.28
N GLU A 8 -19.82 -34.55 18.28
CA GLU A 8 -18.95 -35.35 17.43
C GLU A 8 -17.99 -34.45 16.64
N ASN A 9 -16.76 -34.88 16.63
CA ASN A 9 -15.64 -34.44 15.83
C ASN A 9 -15.99 -33.70 14.54
N MET A 10 -15.73 -32.40 14.53
CA MET A 10 -15.58 -31.70 13.27
C MET A 10 -14.32 -32.25 12.54
N PRO A 11 -14.39 -32.54 11.25
CA PRO A 11 -13.24 -33.00 10.49
C PRO A 11 -12.17 -31.91 10.50
N HIS A 12 -10.99 -32.29 10.97
CA HIS A 12 -9.79 -31.49 10.91
C HIS A 12 -9.61 -30.92 9.49
N HIS A 13 -9.34 -29.63 9.42
CA HIS A 13 -8.93 -28.91 8.21
C HIS A 13 -7.98 -29.82 7.39
N ARG A 14 -8.43 -30.17 6.20
CA ARG A 14 -7.54 -30.70 5.18
C ARG A 14 -6.41 -29.71 4.98
N GLY A 15 -5.19 -30.20 5.07
CA GLY A 15 -4.00 -29.42 4.83
C GLY A 15 -4.16 -28.62 3.55
N SER A 16 -3.73 -27.38 3.60
CA SER A 16 -3.60 -26.49 2.45
C SER A 16 -2.75 -27.23 1.40
N GLU A 17 -3.39 -27.86 0.42
CA GLU A 17 -2.70 -28.26 -0.80
C GLU A 17 -2.17 -26.97 -1.40
N ALA A 18 -0.85 -26.86 -1.48
CA ALA A 18 -0.21 -25.72 -2.13
C ALA A 18 -0.74 -25.65 -3.57
N LEU A 19 -1.34 -24.51 -3.92
CA LEU A 19 -1.85 -24.28 -5.27
C LEU A 19 -0.68 -24.45 -6.26
N SER A 20 -0.85 -25.30 -7.28
CA SER A 20 0.15 -25.39 -8.31
C SER A 20 0.24 -24.09 -9.11
N ASP A 21 1.43 -23.74 -9.60
CA ASP A 21 1.63 -22.55 -10.45
C ASP A 21 0.70 -22.53 -11.67
N GLU A 22 0.39 -23.70 -12.21
CA GLU A 22 -0.51 -23.85 -13.35
C GLU A 22 -1.95 -23.47 -12.97
N LEU A 23 -2.44 -23.97 -11.85
CA LEU A 23 -3.77 -23.62 -11.33
C LEU A 23 -3.87 -22.13 -10.99
N VAL A 24 -2.82 -21.54 -10.41
CA VAL A 24 -2.77 -20.10 -10.13
C VAL A 24 -2.87 -19.29 -11.42
N ARG A 25 -2.11 -19.66 -12.46
CA ARG A 25 -2.17 -18.98 -13.77
C ARG A 25 -3.55 -19.11 -14.42
N GLU A 26 -4.17 -20.28 -14.35
CA GLU A 26 -5.52 -20.51 -14.86
C GLU A 26 -6.55 -19.62 -14.14
N LEU A 27 -6.52 -19.61 -12.80
CA LEU A 27 -7.42 -18.79 -11.99
C LEU A 27 -7.24 -17.29 -12.26
N LEU A 28 -6.00 -16.83 -12.39
CA LEU A 28 -5.69 -15.46 -12.76
C LEU A 28 -6.20 -15.13 -14.17
N GLY A 29 -6.05 -16.03 -15.12
CA GLY A 29 -6.58 -15.87 -16.48
C GLY A 29 -8.10 -15.73 -16.48
N ARG A 30 -8.81 -16.60 -15.76
CA ARG A 30 -10.27 -16.55 -15.60
C ARG A 30 -10.70 -15.24 -14.94
N TRP A 31 -10.06 -14.85 -13.84
CA TRP A 31 -10.39 -13.61 -13.12
C TRP A 31 -10.18 -12.37 -13.99
N ARG A 32 -9.12 -12.31 -14.81
CA ARG A 32 -8.85 -11.20 -15.72
C ARG A 32 -9.82 -11.11 -16.89
N SER A 33 -10.31 -12.24 -17.38
CA SER A 33 -11.25 -12.31 -18.50
C SER A 33 -12.71 -12.15 -18.10
N ASP A 34 -13.04 -12.31 -16.81
CA ASP A 34 -14.40 -12.12 -16.31
C ASP A 34 -14.75 -10.64 -16.24
N SER A 35 -15.70 -10.20 -17.07
CA SER A 35 -16.15 -8.81 -17.10
C SER A 35 -16.82 -8.34 -15.80
N GLY A 36 -17.32 -9.25 -14.98
CA GLY A 36 -17.89 -8.98 -13.65
C GLY A 36 -16.87 -9.02 -12.52
N ALA A 37 -15.66 -9.50 -12.77
CA ALA A 37 -14.64 -9.61 -11.75
C ALA A 37 -14.14 -8.26 -11.26
N ALA A 38 -13.65 -8.22 -10.01
CA ALA A 38 -13.05 -7.04 -9.40
C ALA A 38 -11.92 -6.44 -10.24
N TYR A 39 -11.20 -7.26 -11.02
CA TYR A 39 -10.18 -6.77 -11.95
C TYR A 39 -10.76 -5.79 -12.97
N GLN A 40 -11.88 -6.14 -13.62
CA GLN A 40 -12.51 -5.31 -14.65
C GLN A 40 -13.32 -4.15 -14.06
N THR A 41 -14.08 -4.42 -13.00
CA THR A 41 -15.04 -3.47 -12.43
C THR A 41 -14.40 -2.52 -11.42
N TRP A 42 -13.29 -2.90 -10.83
CA TRP A 42 -12.67 -2.16 -9.75
C TRP A 42 -11.21 -1.76 -10.02
N PHE A 43 -10.34 -2.67 -10.47
CA PHE A 43 -8.94 -2.36 -10.74
C PHE A 43 -8.74 -1.50 -11.99
N LEU A 44 -9.54 -1.73 -13.05
CA LEU A 44 -9.47 -0.98 -14.30
C LEU A 44 -10.44 0.19 -14.39
N TRP A 45 -11.19 0.47 -13.34
CA TRP A 45 -12.09 1.61 -13.34
C TRP A 45 -11.34 2.93 -13.56
N GLU A 46 -11.78 3.70 -14.55
CA GLU A 46 -11.03 4.86 -15.06
C GLU A 46 -10.78 5.92 -13.99
N GLU A 47 -11.78 6.24 -13.15
CA GLU A 47 -11.61 7.19 -12.04
C GLU A 47 -10.52 6.75 -11.07
N ARG A 48 -10.48 5.46 -10.76
CA ARG A 48 -9.46 4.89 -9.90
C ARG A 48 -8.08 5.01 -10.51
N LEU A 49 -7.93 4.64 -11.80
CA LEU A 49 -6.67 4.77 -12.52
C LEU A 49 -6.21 6.23 -12.61
N LYS A 50 -7.15 7.17 -12.77
CA LYS A 50 -6.88 8.61 -12.76
C LYS A 50 -6.33 9.06 -11.40
N ASN A 51 -6.92 8.59 -10.31
CA ASN A 51 -6.48 8.91 -8.95
C ASN A 51 -5.10 8.30 -8.64
N PHE A 52 -4.85 7.05 -9.02
CA PHE A 52 -3.53 6.44 -8.88
C PHE A 52 -2.45 7.23 -9.64
N ARG A 53 -2.75 7.66 -10.87
CA ARG A 53 -1.82 8.50 -11.66
C ARG A 53 -1.58 9.86 -11.01
N SER A 54 -2.61 10.46 -10.39
CA SER A 54 -2.48 11.73 -9.68
C SER A 54 -1.61 11.57 -8.43
N ILE A 55 -1.85 10.54 -7.63
CA ILE A 55 -1.07 10.23 -6.45
C ILE A 55 0.39 9.93 -6.82
N ARG A 56 0.62 9.13 -7.87
CA ARG A 56 1.97 8.84 -8.38
C ARG A 56 2.72 10.13 -8.76
N ARG A 57 2.08 11.03 -9.48
CA ARG A 57 2.68 12.34 -9.82
C ARG A 57 3.02 13.16 -8.59
N GLY A 58 2.13 13.18 -7.59
CA GLY A 58 2.39 13.86 -6.32
C GLY A 58 3.58 13.24 -5.58
N VAL A 59 3.71 11.92 -5.55
CA VAL A 59 4.86 11.23 -4.96
C VAL A 59 6.16 11.57 -5.68
N GLN A 60 6.14 11.58 -7.02
CA GLN A 60 7.30 12.00 -7.81
C GLN A 60 7.72 13.45 -7.53
N GLN A 61 6.74 14.34 -7.33
CA GLN A 61 7.02 15.73 -6.91
C GLN A 61 7.71 15.77 -5.53
N VAL A 62 7.20 15.01 -4.54
CA VAL A 62 7.84 14.92 -3.21
C VAL A 62 9.29 14.45 -3.33
N ALA A 63 9.54 13.39 -4.09
CA ALA A 63 10.89 12.86 -4.30
C ALA A 63 11.81 13.91 -4.95
N ALA A 64 11.34 14.61 -5.98
CA ALA A 64 12.09 15.66 -6.67
C ALA A 64 12.38 16.87 -5.76
N GLU A 65 11.45 17.28 -4.91
CA GLU A 65 11.65 18.37 -3.94
C GLU A 65 12.68 17.99 -2.88
N ILE A 66 12.64 16.74 -2.39
CA ILE A 66 13.65 16.23 -1.45
C ILE A 66 15.02 16.20 -2.11
N ALA A 67 15.14 15.66 -3.32
CA ALA A 67 16.40 15.60 -4.06
C ALA A 67 16.99 16.99 -4.30
N ALA A 68 16.14 17.98 -4.54
CA ALA A 68 16.55 19.38 -4.77
C ALA A 68 16.73 20.20 -3.48
N GLY A 69 16.52 19.59 -2.30
CA GLY A 69 16.60 20.30 -1.00
C GLY A 69 15.50 21.35 -0.78
N ARG A 70 14.38 21.25 -1.48
CA ARG A 70 13.27 22.19 -1.41
C ARG A 70 12.05 21.69 -0.63
N PHE A 71 12.08 20.46 -0.15
CA PHE A 71 10.93 19.83 0.57
C PHE A 71 10.60 20.52 1.90
N GLY A 72 11.58 21.17 2.53
CA GLY A 72 11.40 21.89 3.79
C GLY A 72 11.47 20.98 5.02
N VAL A 73 11.07 21.54 6.16
CA VAL A 73 11.21 20.93 7.50
C VAL A 73 9.86 20.78 8.22
N ALA A 74 8.76 20.91 7.50
CA ALA A 74 7.42 20.83 8.08
C ALA A 74 6.46 20.05 7.17
N TYR A 75 5.59 19.25 7.77
CA TYR A 75 4.53 18.53 7.04
C TYR A 75 3.51 19.51 6.43
N ARG A 76 3.09 20.51 7.22
CA ARG A 76 2.09 21.48 6.78
C ARG A 76 2.60 22.33 5.63
N GLY A 77 1.86 22.35 4.54
CA GLY A 77 2.20 23.06 3.32
C GLY A 77 3.20 22.32 2.42
N SER A 78 3.64 21.10 2.81
CA SER A 78 4.51 20.28 1.95
C SER A 78 3.72 19.59 0.84
N SER A 79 4.41 19.23 -0.24
CA SER A 79 3.84 18.39 -1.31
C SER A 79 3.36 17.04 -0.79
N LEU A 80 3.97 16.50 0.27
CA LEU A 80 3.55 15.26 0.92
C LEU A 80 2.17 15.41 1.58
N GLU A 81 1.84 16.57 2.16
CA GLU A 81 0.50 16.82 2.68
C GLU A 81 -0.57 16.71 1.58
N THR A 82 -0.29 17.22 0.40
CA THR A 82 -1.18 17.11 -0.77
C THR A 82 -1.39 15.65 -1.19
N VAL A 83 -0.31 14.85 -1.24
CA VAL A 83 -0.39 13.40 -1.55
C VAL A 83 -1.24 12.68 -0.52
N VAL A 84 -1.02 12.95 0.76
CA VAL A 84 -1.77 12.32 1.86
C VAL A 84 -3.24 12.70 1.84
N HIS A 85 -3.57 13.95 1.55
CA HIS A 85 -4.95 14.39 1.35
C HIS A 85 -5.60 13.64 0.19
N SER A 86 -4.92 13.55 -0.95
CA SER A 86 -5.42 12.81 -2.11
C SER A 86 -5.68 11.33 -1.80
N ILE A 87 -4.83 10.69 -0.98
CA ILE A 87 -5.05 9.32 -0.52
C ILE A 87 -6.26 9.26 0.43
N ALA A 88 -6.38 10.18 1.37
CA ALA A 88 -7.47 10.20 2.34
C ALA A 88 -8.85 10.45 1.72
N GLU A 89 -8.90 11.14 0.59
CA GLU A 89 -10.13 11.43 -0.15
C GLU A 89 -10.68 10.23 -0.94
N GLN A 90 -9.91 9.15 -1.08
CA GLN A 90 -10.31 7.96 -1.84
C GLN A 90 -11.42 7.11 -1.19
N ARG A 91 -12.09 7.59 -0.16
CA ARG A 91 -13.13 6.88 0.61
C ARG A 91 -14.29 6.37 -0.24
N GLN A 92 -14.64 7.06 -1.32
CA GLN A 92 -15.75 6.67 -2.20
C GLN A 92 -15.35 5.53 -3.15
N ILE A 93 -14.08 5.47 -3.52
CA ILE A 93 -13.54 4.48 -4.46
C ILE A 93 -13.30 3.15 -3.76
N PHE A 94 -12.98 3.19 -2.48
CA PHE A 94 -12.67 2.02 -1.65
C PHE A 94 -13.85 1.65 -0.72
N LYS A 95 -15.08 1.66 -1.22
CA LYS A 95 -16.24 1.17 -0.47
C LYS A 95 -15.99 -0.24 0.04
N GLY A 96 -16.04 -0.43 1.35
CA GLY A 96 -15.72 -1.69 2.01
C GLY A 96 -14.26 -1.82 2.49
N ALA A 97 -13.33 -1.05 1.94
CA ALA A 97 -11.98 -0.89 2.45
C ALA A 97 -11.79 0.44 3.21
N ASP A 98 -12.89 1.13 3.50
CA ASP A 98 -12.91 2.42 4.20
C ASP A 98 -12.10 2.41 5.49
N HIS A 99 -12.13 1.29 6.21
CA HIS A 99 -11.37 1.11 7.45
C HIS A 99 -9.85 1.11 7.23
N ALA A 100 -9.37 0.66 6.09
CA ALA A 100 -7.95 0.69 5.76
C ALA A 100 -7.44 2.11 5.52
N PHE A 101 -8.34 3.05 5.16
CA PHE A 101 -8.04 4.44 4.80
C PHE A 101 -8.61 5.46 5.78
N LEU A 102 -9.35 5.01 6.81
CA LEU A 102 -9.89 5.88 7.87
C LEU A 102 -8.82 6.34 8.86
N TRP A 103 -7.61 5.83 8.79
CA TRP A 103 -6.60 6.38 9.62
C TRP A 103 -6.21 7.78 9.08
N LYS A 104 -6.23 8.69 9.99
CA LYS A 104 -5.59 9.99 9.77
C LYS A 104 -4.09 9.71 9.67
N PRO A 105 -3.48 9.77 8.48
CA PRO A 105 -2.07 9.50 8.38
C PRO A 105 -1.33 10.46 9.31
N LYS A 106 -0.81 9.93 10.38
CA LYS A 106 0.15 10.66 11.21
C LYS A 106 1.50 10.69 10.47
N LEU A 107 1.46 11.12 9.20
CA LEU A 107 2.66 11.48 8.45
C LEU A 107 3.29 12.78 8.96
N ARG A 108 2.93 13.20 10.13
CA ARG A 108 3.84 13.89 11.01
C ARG A 108 4.92 12.88 11.41
N ILE A 109 5.80 12.54 10.46
CA ILE A 109 6.98 11.77 10.77
C ILE A 109 8.03 12.81 11.13
N PRO A 110 8.19 13.18 12.41
CA PRO A 110 9.14 14.20 12.80
C PRO A 110 10.52 13.90 12.23
N ASP A 111 10.90 12.63 12.24
CA ASP A 111 12.22 12.18 11.82
C ASP A 111 12.57 12.49 10.37
N ILE A 112 11.61 12.57 9.44
CA ILE A 112 11.92 12.97 8.05
C ILE A 112 12.01 14.50 7.89
N TYR A 113 11.45 15.27 8.82
CA TYR A 113 11.53 16.74 8.78
C TYR A 113 12.70 17.28 9.60
N GLU A 114 13.04 16.58 10.69
CA GLU A 114 14.10 17.00 11.62
C GLU A 114 15.48 16.50 11.22
N HIS A 115 15.54 15.38 10.47
CA HIS A 115 16.80 14.74 10.10
C HIS A 115 17.00 14.70 8.57
N PRO A 116 17.90 15.53 8.00
CA PRO A 116 18.14 15.57 6.55
C PRO A 116 18.55 14.22 5.94
N ALA A 117 19.23 13.36 6.71
CA ALA A 117 19.60 12.02 6.24
C ALA A 117 18.36 11.13 6.07
N ASN A 118 17.42 11.17 7.02
CA ASN A 118 16.17 10.43 6.97
C ASN A 118 15.25 10.96 5.86
N GLN A 119 15.22 12.29 5.67
CA GLN A 119 14.50 12.90 4.57
C GLN A 119 15.02 12.40 3.21
N ARG A 120 16.34 12.38 3.02
CA ARG A 120 16.95 11.85 1.78
C ARG A 120 16.65 10.36 1.58
N ALA A 121 16.75 9.55 2.65
CA ALA A 121 16.44 8.13 2.57
C ALA A 121 14.98 7.88 2.18
N PHE A 122 14.06 8.68 2.73
CA PHE A 122 12.64 8.64 2.35
C PHE A 122 12.43 9.07 0.89
N GLY A 123 13.08 10.14 0.45
CA GLY A 123 13.01 10.59 -0.95
C GLY A 123 13.50 9.53 -1.93
N GLN A 124 14.60 8.84 -1.60
CA GLN A 124 15.13 7.72 -2.40
C GLN A 124 14.14 6.56 -2.50
N LEU A 125 13.48 6.18 -1.39
CA LEU A 125 12.41 5.18 -1.41
C LEU A 125 11.29 5.58 -2.37
N LEU A 126 10.81 6.82 -2.28
CA LEU A 126 9.71 7.30 -3.11
C LEU A 126 10.11 7.33 -4.59
N ASP A 127 11.30 7.79 -4.90
CA ASP A 127 11.81 7.86 -6.27
C ASP A 127 11.97 6.45 -6.86
N ALA A 128 12.67 5.56 -6.15
CA ALA A 128 12.84 4.18 -6.57
C ALA A 128 11.49 3.49 -6.78
N CYS A 129 10.57 3.57 -5.82
CA CYS A 129 9.25 2.94 -5.94
C CYS A 129 8.34 3.60 -6.98
N ALA A 130 8.49 4.90 -7.27
CA ALA A 130 7.77 5.54 -8.37
C ALA A 130 8.26 5.09 -9.75
N CYS A 131 9.52 4.65 -9.86
CA CYS A 131 10.16 4.22 -11.11
C CYS A 131 10.28 2.70 -11.24
N CYS A 132 10.20 1.94 -10.14
CA CYS A 132 10.32 0.49 -10.14
C CYS A 132 9.21 -0.18 -10.95
N ASP A 133 9.59 -1.22 -11.67
CA ASP A 133 8.74 -2.05 -12.51
C ASP A 133 8.69 -3.52 -12.05
N THR A 134 9.53 -3.90 -11.08
CA THR A 134 9.61 -5.26 -10.55
C THR A 134 9.40 -5.34 -9.04
N GLU A 135 8.86 -6.48 -8.61
CA GLU A 135 8.61 -6.77 -7.19
C GLU A 135 9.90 -6.75 -6.38
N GLU A 136 10.96 -7.36 -6.90
CA GLU A 136 12.26 -7.47 -6.21
C GLU A 136 12.85 -6.10 -5.89
N LYS A 137 12.72 -5.12 -6.81
CA LYS A 137 13.21 -3.77 -6.57
C LYS A 137 12.41 -3.06 -5.49
N VAL A 138 11.08 -3.22 -5.48
CA VAL A 138 10.22 -2.63 -4.45
C VAL A 138 10.54 -3.22 -3.08
N LEU A 139 10.67 -4.55 -2.98
CA LEU A 139 11.00 -5.23 -1.74
C LEU A 139 12.39 -4.83 -1.23
N ALA A 140 13.39 -4.77 -2.10
CA ALA A 140 14.75 -4.33 -1.73
C ALA A 140 14.76 -2.90 -1.14
N GLU A 141 13.95 -2.00 -1.67
CA GLU A 141 13.82 -0.64 -1.13
C GLU A 141 13.10 -0.59 0.21
N ILE A 142 12.10 -1.47 0.41
CA ILE A 142 11.42 -1.63 1.71
C ILE A 142 12.41 -2.12 2.76
N ASP A 143 13.19 -3.15 2.45
CA ASP A 143 14.21 -3.69 3.35
C ASP A 143 15.29 -2.64 3.68
N ARG A 144 15.73 -1.88 2.67
CA ARG A 144 16.69 -0.79 2.86
C ARG A 144 16.20 0.27 3.83
N ILE A 145 14.96 0.72 3.68
CA ILE A 145 14.39 1.76 4.54
C ILE A 145 14.07 1.23 5.95
N ASP A 146 13.65 -0.02 6.07
CA ASP A 146 13.39 -0.64 7.37
C ASP A 146 14.67 -0.78 8.19
N ALA A 147 15.79 -1.11 7.55
CA ALA A 147 17.09 -1.19 8.23
C ALA A 147 17.51 0.12 8.91
N LEU A 148 17.04 1.27 8.43
CA LEU A 148 17.33 2.58 9.02
C LEU A 148 16.51 2.88 10.29
N LYS A 149 15.48 2.11 10.58
CA LYS A 149 14.60 2.23 11.76
C LYS A 149 14.09 3.65 12.00
N ILE A 150 13.75 4.36 10.94
CA ILE A 150 13.22 5.73 11.00
C ILE A 150 11.86 5.72 11.69
N LYS A 151 11.72 6.46 12.77
CA LYS A 151 10.48 6.52 13.54
C LYS A 151 9.31 7.03 12.69
N GLY A 152 8.20 6.29 12.74
CA GLY A 152 6.94 6.70 12.14
C GLY A 152 6.79 6.37 10.65
N LEU A 153 7.79 5.74 10.01
CA LEU A 153 7.71 5.34 8.59
C LEU A 153 6.89 4.07 8.34
N GLY A 154 6.38 3.38 9.31
CA GLY A 154 5.67 2.11 9.15
C GLY A 154 4.40 2.19 8.27
N PRO A 155 3.17 2.11 8.84
CA PRO A 155 1.92 1.99 8.07
C PRO A 155 1.66 3.14 7.09
N ALA A 156 2.18 4.33 7.40
CA ALA A 156 2.01 5.51 6.55
C ALA A 156 2.65 5.33 5.17
N VAL A 157 3.90 4.86 5.16
CA VAL A 157 4.65 4.61 3.92
C VAL A 157 4.08 3.43 3.17
N ALA A 158 3.69 2.36 3.88
CA ALA A 158 3.08 1.19 3.26
C ALA A 158 1.84 1.55 2.44
N ASN A 159 1.02 2.50 2.91
CA ASN A 159 -0.14 2.96 2.14
C ASN A 159 0.26 3.81 0.92
N ILE A 160 1.31 4.60 0.98
CA ILE A 160 1.85 5.27 -0.22
C ILE A 160 2.29 4.21 -1.24
N LEU A 161 3.03 3.18 -0.79
CA LEU A 161 3.48 2.09 -1.66
C LEU A 161 2.31 1.32 -2.27
N TYR A 162 1.21 1.12 -1.56
CA TYR A 162 -0.01 0.54 -2.12
C TYR A 162 -0.51 1.34 -3.33
N PHE A 163 -0.53 2.67 -3.27
CA PHE A 163 -0.96 3.50 -4.41
C PHE A 163 0.03 3.51 -5.56
N LEU A 164 1.30 3.21 -5.32
CA LEU A 164 2.30 3.06 -6.37
C LEU A 164 2.25 1.66 -7.01
N HIS A 165 2.07 0.63 -6.18
CA HIS A 165 2.15 -0.78 -6.55
C HIS A 165 1.05 -1.61 -5.87
N PRO A 166 -0.24 -1.46 -6.27
CA PRO A 166 -1.36 -2.11 -5.60
C PRO A 166 -1.39 -3.63 -5.73
N THR A 167 -0.57 -4.19 -6.62
CA THR A 167 -0.42 -5.65 -6.81
C THR A 167 0.71 -6.26 -5.98
N ILE A 168 1.58 -5.42 -5.41
CA ILE A 168 2.75 -5.85 -4.62
C ILE A 168 2.54 -5.51 -3.14
N ALA A 169 2.15 -4.26 -2.86
CA ALA A 169 1.97 -3.77 -1.51
C ALA A 169 0.48 -3.75 -1.14
N PRO A 170 0.03 -4.54 -0.16
CA PRO A 170 -1.35 -4.46 0.33
C PRO A 170 -1.58 -3.15 1.09
N PRO A 171 -2.85 -2.68 1.19
CA PRO A 171 -3.17 -1.57 2.08
C PRO A 171 -2.99 -2.00 3.52
N PHE A 172 -2.33 -1.17 4.31
CA PHE A 172 -2.04 -1.45 5.72
C PHE A 172 -2.93 -0.64 6.65
N ASN A 173 -3.51 -1.29 7.65
CA ASN A 173 -4.10 -0.64 8.81
C ASN A 173 -3.56 -1.26 10.11
N THR A 174 -3.85 -0.61 11.23
CA THR A 174 -3.41 -1.07 12.57
C THR A 174 -4.17 -2.29 13.10
N ALA A 175 -5.08 -2.85 12.33
CA ALA A 175 -5.90 -4.00 12.69
C ALA A 175 -5.42 -5.30 11.99
N ILE A 176 -4.36 -5.24 11.21
CA ILE A 176 -3.71 -6.39 10.57
C ILE A 176 -2.43 -6.74 11.32
#